data_e0f062769c79bf2d6165c785ae59d9b1
#
_entry.id   e0f062769c79bf2d6165c785ae59d9b1
#
_cell.length_a   1.000
_cell.length_b   1.000
_cell.length_c   1.000
_cell.angle_alpha   90.00
_cell.angle_beta   90.00
_cell.angle_gamma   90.00
#
_symmetry.space_group_name_H-M   'P 1'
#
loop_
_entity.id
_entity.type
_entity.pdbx_description
1 polymer ?
#
loop_
_entity_poly.entity_id
_entity_poly.type
_entity_poly.pdbx_seq_one_letter_code
_entity_poly.pdbx_strand_id
1 'polypeptide(L)'
;MLDEMDTINLGMYDEPFPYVVPLNFGYEWNDELIFYFHCAHEGHKLDLLNRNPRVCVTASRFISYAGASVKGHLHDYRSVIARGVAQRLEQDSDEFIHAHEKLLEHNLRDPSQVHTTAMRFIELWRVVCKNEDVTAKAEIPPKCAEDVAFAPAVGDNMPLDESHILDMQKEKQN
;
A
#
# COMPACT_ATOMS: atom_id res chain seq x y z
N MET A 1 6.42 1.25 -10.36
CA MET A 1 5.02 1.29 -9.84
C MET A 1 5.02 1.16 -8.32
N LEU A 2 5.55 0.07 -7.74
CA LEU A 2 5.63 -0.06 -6.28
C LEU A 2 6.54 0.99 -5.64
N ASP A 3 7.60 1.42 -6.32
CA ASP A 3 8.49 2.51 -5.85
C ASP A 3 7.79 3.86 -5.65
N GLU A 4 6.61 4.01 -6.22
CA GLU A 4 5.81 5.23 -6.10
C GLU A 4 4.79 5.17 -4.96
N MET A 5 4.77 4.08 -4.20
CA MET A 5 3.77 3.80 -3.16
C MET A 5 4.43 3.74 -1.80
N ASP A 6 3.94 4.50 -0.84
CA ASP A 6 4.53 4.61 0.51
C ASP A 6 3.97 3.57 1.48
N THR A 7 2.80 3.02 1.18
CA THR A 7 2.09 2.08 2.05
C THR A 7 1.41 0.97 1.27
N ILE A 8 1.31 -0.18 1.91
CA ILE A 8 0.42 -1.27 1.50
C ILE A 8 -0.73 -1.40 2.50
N ASN A 9 -1.84 -1.96 2.06
CA ASN A 9 -2.90 -2.45 2.92
C ASN A 9 -2.79 -3.97 2.97
N LEU A 10 -2.60 -4.52 4.16
CA LEU A 10 -2.55 -5.95 4.41
C LEU A 10 -3.92 -6.43 4.87
N GLY A 11 -4.61 -7.17 4.01
CA GLY A 11 -5.90 -7.80 4.29
C GLY A 11 -5.72 -9.21 4.82
N MET A 12 -6.31 -9.49 5.98
CA MET A 12 -6.26 -10.77 6.69
C MET A 12 -7.65 -11.34 6.90
N TYR A 13 -7.71 -12.65 7.01
CA TYR A 13 -8.98 -13.33 7.30
C TYR A 13 -9.33 -13.17 8.77
N ASP A 14 -10.48 -12.57 9.02
CA ASP A 14 -11.07 -12.42 10.36
C ASP A 14 -12.59 -12.54 10.26
N GLU A 15 -13.24 -12.87 11.35
CA GLU A 15 -14.70 -13.03 11.42
C GLU A 15 -15.29 -12.13 12.49
N PRO A 16 -16.44 -11.51 12.22
CA PRO A 16 -17.28 -11.58 11.01
C PRO A 16 -16.85 -10.63 9.87
N PHE A 17 -15.81 -9.84 10.07
CA PHE A 17 -15.33 -8.87 9.09
C PHE A 17 -13.85 -9.09 8.76
N PRO A 18 -13.42 -8.96 7.49
CA PRO A 18 -12.01 -8.98 7.16
C PRO A 18 -11.27 -7.85 7.88
N TYR A 19 -10.09 -8.16 8.41
CA TYR A 19 -9.23 -7.17 9.04
C TYR A 19 -8.22 -6.63 8.04
N VAL A 20 -8.15 -5.31 7.90
CA VAL A 20 -7.23 -4.64 6.97
C VAL A 20 -6.44 -3.58 7.70
N VAL A 21 -5.12 -3.58 7.53
CA VAL A 21 -4.22 -2.63 8.19
C VAL A 21 -3.24 -2.01 7.19
N PRO A 22 -3.06 -0.67 7.20
CA PRO A 22 -2.01 -0.02 6.42
C PRO A 22 -0.65 -0.23 7.08
N LEU A 23 0.38 -0.48 6.26
CA LEU A 23 1.74 -0.73 6.69
C LEU A 23 2.74 -0.05 5.76
N ASN A 24 3.83 0.48 6.32
CA ASN A 24 5.02 0.73 5.53
C ASN A 24 5.61 -0.61 5.10
N PHE A 25 6.26 -0.62 3.96
CA PHE A 25 6.77 -1.84 3.37
C PHE A 25 8.13 -1.65 2.69
N GLY A 26 8.82 -2.75 2.49
CA GLY A 26 9.85 -2.91 1.50
C GLY A 26 9.44 -4.03 0.55
N TYR A 27 10.08 -4.17 -0.58
CA TYR A 27 9.79 -5.26 -1.49
C TYR A 27 10.99 -5.64 -2.35
N GLU A 28 10.91 -6.81 -2.92
CA GLU A 28 11.73 -7.24 -4.04
C GLU A 28 10.89 -8.07 -5.01
N TRP A 29 11.25 -8.04 -6.28
CA TRP A 29 10.56 -8.79 -7.31
C TRP A 29 11.58 -9.41 -8.27
N ASN A 30 11.88 -10.65 -8.01
CA ASN A 30 12.71 -11.50 -8.85
C ASN A 30 11.83 -12.57 -9.50
N ASP A 31 11.92 -13.81 -9.03
CA ASP A 31 11.05 -14.91 -9.48
C ASP A 31 9.63 -14.81 -8.90
N GLU A 32 9.51 -14.25 -7.69
CA GLU A 32 8.27 -13.99 -6.98
C GLU A 32 8.28 -12.55 -6.44
N LEU A 33 7.10 -11.98 -6.21
CA LEU A 33 6.97 -10.71 -5.52
C LEU A 33 6.95 -10.95 -4.01
N ILE A 34 7.90 -10.36 -3.30
CA ILE A 34 8.01 -10.47 -1.86
C ILE A 34 7.84 -9.07 -1.26
N PHE A 35 6.88 -8.94 -0.35
CA PHE A 35 6.73 -7.76 0.49
C PHE A 35 7.29 -8.02 1.88
N TYR A 36 7.94 -7.01 2.44
CA TYR A 36 8.47 -7.01 3.80
C TYR A 36 7.78 -5.95 4.63
N PHE A 37 7.45 -6.27 5.86
CA PHE A 37 6.92 -5.30 6.81
C PHE A 37 7.36 -5.62 8.24
N HIS A 38 7.34 -4.61 9.09
CA HIS A 38 7.65 -4.78 10.50
C HIS A 38 6.41 -4.53 11.37
N CYS A 39 6.43 -5.09 12.58
CA CYS A 39 5.39 -4.87 13.58
C CYS A 39 5.94 -5.08 14.99
N ALA A 40 5.13 -4.74 16.00
CA ALA A 40 5.42 -5.08 17.39
C ALA A 40 5.30 -6.60 17.61
N HIS A 41 5.77 -7.08 18.76
CA HIS A 41 5.77 -8.50 19.11
C HIS A 41 4.38 -9.06 19.50
N GLU A 42 3.38 -8.21 19.62
CA GLU A 42 2.01 -8.58 19.99
C GLU A 42 0.98 -7.72 19.27
N GLY A 43 -0.25 -8.22 19.19
CA GLY A 43 -1.40 -7.53 18.64
C GLY A 43 -2.22 -8.39 17.71
N HIS A 44 -3.45 -7.97 17.49
CA HIS A 44 -4.48 -8.70 16.73
C HIS A 44 -4.01 -9.18 15.35
N LYS A 45 -3.23 -8.36 14.65
CA LYS A 45 -2.62 -8.73 13.36
C LYS A 45 -1.80 -10.02 13.48
N LEU A 46 -0.99 -10.15 14.53
CA LEU A 46 -0.14 -11.33 14.74
C LEU A 46 -0.97 -12.57 15.06
N ASP A 47 -2.03 -12.41 15.85
CA ASP A 47 -2.96 -13.50 16.16
C ASP A 47 -3.60 -14.04 14.88
N LEU A 48 -3.99 -13.13 13.97
CA LEU A 48 -4.57 -13.50 12.68
C LEU A 48 -3.56 -14.19 11.77
N LEU A 49 -2.35 -13.65 11.63
CA LEU A 49 -1.29 -14.23 10.79
C LEU A 49 -0.84 -15.61 11.29
N ASN A 50 -0.75 -15.82 12.60
CA ASN A 50 -0.43 -17.09 13.19
C ASN A 50 -1.55 -18.12 12.98
N ARG A 51 -2.82 -17.68 12.97
CA ARG A 51 -3.99 -18.55 12.73
C ARG A 51 -4.17 -18.88 11.25
N ASN A 52 -4.01 -17.90 10.38
CA ASN A 52 -4.13 -18.07 8.94
C ASN A 52 -3.18 -17.09 8.20
N PRO A 53 -2.05 -17.59 7.69
CA PRO A 53 -1.06 -16.74 7.05
C PRO A 53 -1.41 -16.32 5.62
N ARG A 54 -2.57 -16.73 5.07
CA ARG A 54 -3.01 -16.29 3.74
C ARG A 54 -3.50 -14.86 3.82
N VAL A 55 -2.92 -14.00 2.98
CA VAL A 55 -3.18 -12.56 3.00
C VAL A 55 -3.40 -12.01 1.60
N CYS A 56 -4.04 -10.86 1.54
CA CYS A 56 -4.14 -10.04 0.35
C CYS A 56 -3.43 -8.71 0.61
N VAL A 57 -2.45 -8.40 -0.22
CA VAL A 57 -1.75 -7.12 -0.19
C VAL A 57 -2.32 -6.25 -1.30
N THR A 58 -2.66 -5.01 -0.97
CA THR A 58 -3.04 -4.01 -1.96
C THR A 58 -2.23 -2.73 -1.76
N ALA A 59 -1.83 -2.12 -2.85
CA ALA A 59 -1.22 -0.81 -2.87
C ALA A 59 -1.83 0.00 -4.02
N SER A 60 -2.04 1.29 -3.80
CA SER A 60 -2.57 2.16 -4.84
C SER A 60 -2.08 3.58 -4.69
N ARG A 61 -1.94 4.27 -5.80
CA ARG A 61 -1.63 5.68 -5.86
C ARG A 61 -2.47 6.36 -6.92
N PHE A 62 -3.16 7.39 -6.52
CA PHE A 62 -3.76 8.35 -7.44
C PHE A 62 -2.68 9.38 -7.78
N ILE A 63 -2.48 9.64 -9.07
CA ILE A 63 -1.44 10.56 -9.53
C ILE A 63 -2.07 11.88 -9.97
N SER A 64 -3.04 11.82 -10.87
CA SER A 64 -3.67 13.03 -11.36
C SER A 64 -5.05 12.77 -11.96
N TYR A 65 -5.80 13.85 -12.08
CA TYR A 65 -7.03 13.90 -12.84
C TYR A 65 -6.75 14.57 -14.19
N ALA A 66 -6.91 13.85 -15.28
CA ALA A 66 -6.60 14.32 -16.63
C ALA A 66 -7.81 14.99 -17.33
N GLY A 67 -8.88 15.29 -16.59
CA GLY A 67 -10.07 15.94 -17.10
C GLY A 67 -11.20 15.00 -17.48
N ALA A 68 -12.28 15.58 -18.02
CA ALA A 68 -13.42 14.85 -18.55
C ALA A 68 -13.31 14.74 -20.07
N SER A 69 -13.50 13.55 -20.59
CA SER A 69 -13.66 13.31 -22.04
C SER A 69 -15.11 12.93 -22.35
N VAL A 70 -15.46 12.91 -23.62
CA VAL A 70 -16.76 12.41 -24.09
C VAL A 70 -17.00 10.94 -23.65
N LYS A 71 -15.95 10.23 -23.30
CA LYS A 71 -15.98 8.84 -22.83
C LYS A 71 -15.92 8.68 -21.31
N GLY A 72 -15.91 9.76 -20.55
CA GLY A 72 -15.85 9.75 -19.08
C GLY A 72 -14.67 10.49 -18.48
N HIS A 73 -14.47 10.31 -17.19
CA HIS A 73 -13.38 10.94 -16.46
C HIS A 73 -12.10 10.11 -16.65
N LEU A 74 -11.01 10.81 -16.95
CA LEU A 74 -9.69 10.21 -17.09
C LEU A 74 -8.89 10.43 -15.82
N HIS A 75 -8.43 9.35 -15.24
CA HIS A 75 -7.59 9.37 -14.04
C HIS A 75 -6.25 8.73 -14.35
N ASP A 76 -5.17 9.30 -13.85
CA ASP A 76 -3.88 8.63 -13.79
C ASP A 76 -3.74 7.99 -12.41
N TYR A 77 -3.75 6.67 -12.37
CA TYR A 77 -3.58 5.92 -11.14
C TYR A 77 -2.81 4.62 -11.37
N ARG A 78 -2.29 4.13 -10.28
CA ARG A 78 -1.58 2.84 -10.21
C ARG A 78 -2.20 2.02 -9.09
N SER A 79 -2.36 0.74 -9.31
CA SER A 79 -2.76 -0.19 -8.25
C SER A 79 -2.14 -1.56 -8.44
N VAL A 80 -1.84 -2.21 -7.33
CA VAL A 80 -1.35 -3.58 -7.27
C VAL A 80 -2.22 -4.33 -6.27
N ILE A 81 -2.61 -5.55 -6.64
CA ILE A 81 -3.26 -6.51 -5.76
C ILE A 81 -2.45 -7.80 -5.84
N ALA A 82 -1.98 -8.30 -4.72
CA ALA A 82 -1.20 -9.51 -4.64
C ALA A 82 -1.75 -10.41 -3.54
N ARG A 83 -1.90 -11.70 -3.83
CA ARG A 83 -2.29 -12.70 -2.83
C ARG A 83 -1.07 -13.53 -2.49
N GLY A 84 -0.85 -13.75 -1.21
CA GLY A 84 0.35 -14.45 -0.78
C GLY A 84 0.22 -15.10 0.58
N VAL A 85 1.36 -15.62 1.03
CA VAL A 85 1.48 -16.28 2.33
C VAL A 85 2.47 -15.49 3.18
N ALA A 86 2.02 -15.02 4.32
CA ALA A 86 2.84 -14.33 5.30
C ALA A 86 3.70 -15.33 6.08
N GLN A 87 4.96 -14.98 6.31
CA GLN A 87 5.92 -15.79 7.06
C GLN A 87 6.69 -14.87 8.00
N ARG A 88 6.79 -15.28 9.26
CA ARG A 88 7.63 -14.60 10.24
C ARG A 88 9.09 -14.92 9.95
N LEU A 89 9.96 -13.92 10.02
CA LEU A 89 11.39 -14.08 9.89
C LEU A 89 12.02 -14.34 11.26
N GLU A 90 13.01 -15.22 11.28
CA GLU A 90 13.77 -15.52 12.49
C GLU A 90 14.64 -14.32 12.85
N GLN A 91 14.57 -13.91 14.11
CA GLN A 91 15.33 -12.78 14.63
C GLN A 91 16.84 -12.97 14.37
N ASP A 92 17.51 -11.90 13.93
CA ASP A 92 18.93 -11.87 13.63
C ASP A 92 19.42 -12.83 12.52
N SER A 93 18.52 -13.47 11.77
CA SER A 93 18.88 -14.24 10.56
C SER A 93 19.30 -13.33 9.42
N ASP A 94 20.02 -13.87 8.44
CA ASP A 94 20.38 -13.13 7.22
C ASP A 94 19.15 -12.61 6.48
N GLU A 95 18.06 -13.39 6.44
CA GLU A 95 16.79 -12.96 5.86
C GLU A 95 16.14 -11.80 6.62
N PHE A 96 16.24 -11.79 7.95
CA PHE A 96 15.74 -10.70 8.78
C PHE A 96 16.50 -9.40 8.50
N ILE A 97 17.83 -9.49 8.39
CA ILE A 97 18.69 -8.34 8.05
C ILE A 97 18.35 -7.82 6.67
N HIS A 98 18.27 -8.71 5.67
CA HIS A 98 17.89 -8.38 4.31
C HIS A 98 16.52 -7.71 4.21
N ALA A 99 15.51 -8.26 4.89
CA ALA A 99 14.18 -7.66 4.93
C ALA A 99 14.17 -6.25 5.52
N HIS A 100 14.98 -6.01 6.55
CA HIS A 100 15.12 -4.70 7.16
C HIS A 100 15.81 -3.70 6.20
N GLU A 101 16.84 -4.14 5.48
CA GLU A 101 17.49 -3.33 4.44
C GLU A 101 16.49 -2.92 3.36
N LYS A 102 15.66 -3.85 2.87
CA LYS A 102 14.62 -3.57 1.87
C LYS A 102 13.57 -2.57 2.38
N LEU A 103 13.21 -2.63 3.66
CA LEU A 103 12.34 -1.64 4.29
C LEU A 103 12.98 -0.24 4.31
N LEU A 104 14.27 -0.15 4.64
CA LEU A 104 14.96 1.13 4.66
C LEU A 104 15.12 1.71 3.26
N GLU A 105 15.57 0.89 2.29
CA GLU A 105 15.72 1.29 0.90
C GLU A 105 14.42 1.87 0.33
N HIS A 106 13.32 1.16 0.49
CA HIS A 106 12.02 1.59 -0.03
C HIS A 106 11.52 2.89 0.61
N ASN A 107 11.80 3.07 1.91
CA ASN A 107 11.43 4.28 2.63
C ASN A 107 12.48 5.41 2.53
N LEU A 108 13.38 5.34 1.54
CA LEU A 108 14.43 6.32 1.27
C LEU A 108 15.35 6.59 2.47
N ARG A 109 15.57 5.59 3.29
CA ARG A 109 16.50 5.63 4.41
C ARG A 109 17.79 4.90 4.05
N ASP A 110 18.88 5.37 4.59
CA ASP A 110 20.20 4.75 4.40
C ASP A 110 20.23 3.36 5.07
N PRO A 111 20.41 2.26 4.32
CA PRO A 111 20.52 0.93 4.89
C PRO A 111 21.64 0.76 5.91
N SER A 112 22.71 1.59 5.82
CA SER A 112 23.78 1.57 6.81
C SER A 112 23.36 2.04 8.21
N GLN A 113 22.18 2.66 8.33
CA GLN A 113 21.60 3.10 9.60
C GLN A 113 20.79 2.00 10.32
N VAL A 114 21.01 0.75 9.97
CA VAL A 114 20.44 -0.39 10.69
C VAL A 114 20.95 -0.39 12.13
N HIS A 115 20.10 0.07 13.03
CA HIS A 115 20.39 0.03 14.46
C HIS A 115 20.00 -1.34 15.04
N THR A 116 20.94 -2.25 15.16
CA THR A 116 20.73 -3.59 15.71
C THR A 116 20.00 -3.60 17.06
N THR A 117 20.13 -2.56 17.86
CA THR A 117 19.43 -2.43 19.13
C THR A 117 17.92 -2.20 18.94
N ALA A 118 17.52 -1.42 17.92
CA ALA A 118 16.10 -1.18 17.61
C ALA A 118 15.42 -2.42 17.02
N MET A 119 16.17 -3.26 16.32
CA MET A 119 15.66 -4.50 15.71
C MET A 119 15.14 -5.50 16.72
N ARG A 120 15.59 -5.44 17.99
CA ARG A 120 15.10 -6.32 19.08
C ARG A 120 13.66 -6.04 19.50
N PHE A 121 13.13 -4.89 19.13
CA PHE A 121 11.78 -4.46 19.52
C PHE A 121 10.74 -4.65 18.41
N ILE A 122 11.14 -5.24 17.29
CA ILE A 122 10.26 -5.45 16.14
C ILE A 122 10.30 -6.91 15.68
N GLU A 123 9.20 -7.36 15.12
CA GLU A 123 9.14 -8.54 14.29
C GLU A 123 9.15 -8.14 12.84
N LEU A 124 9.86 -8.90 12.03
CA LEU A 124 9.83 -8.78 10.58
C LEU A 124 9.09 -9.97 9.98
N TRP A 125 8.27 -9.65 9.01
CA TRP A 125 7.50 -10.60 8.25
C TRP A 125 7.71 -10.38 6.75
N ARG A 126 7.64 -11.45 5.99
CA ARG A 126 7.55 -11.40 4.54
C ARG A 126 6.22 -11.94 4.07
N VAL A 127 5.73 -11.46 2.93
CA VAL A 127 4.60 -12.03 2.19
C VAL A 127 5.11 -12.45 0.84
N VAL A 128 5.10 -13.75 0.57
CA VAL A 128 5.53 -14.33 -0.70
C VAL A 128 4.32 -14.47 -1.61
N CYS A 129 4.36 -13.82 -2.76
CA CYS A 129 3.30 -13.79 -3.76
C CYS A 129 3.83 -14.35 -5.09
N LYS A 130 3.21 -15.42 -5.58
CA LYS A 130 3.53 -15.94 -6.91
C LYS A 130 3.10 -14.95 -7.99
N ASN A 131 3.83 -14.89 -9.09
CA ASN A 131 3.52 -13.96 -10.19
C ASN A 131 2.08 -14.10 -10.72
N GLU A 132 1.54 -15.31 -10.75
CA GLU A 132 0.15 -15.59 -11.16
C GLU A 132 -0.91 -15.03 -10.22
N ASP A 133 -0.54 -14.75 -8.96
CA ASP A 133 -1.39 -14.17 -7.92
C ASP A 133 -1.25 -12.64 -7.81
N VAL A 134 -0.46 -12.01 -8.69
CA VAL A 134 -0.24 -10.57 -8.73
C VAL A 134 -1.00 -9.96 -9.89
N THR A 135 -1.80 -8.95 -9.60
CA THR A 135 -2.49 -8.13 -10.60
C THR A 135 -2.11 -6.68 -10.42
N ALA A 136 -1.68 -6.05 -11.51
CA ALA A 136 -1.37 -4.64 -11.53
C ALA A 136 -2.26 -3.92 -12.55
N LYS A 137 -2.71 -2.72 -12.20
CA LYS A 137 -3.45 -1.84 -13.09
C LYS A 137 -2.81 -0.46 -13.10
N ALA A 138 -2.56 0.03 -14.31
CA ALA A 138 -2.16 1.39 -14.55
C ALA A 138 -3.13 1.98 -15.58
N GLU A 139 -3.79 3.06 -15.24
CA GLU A 139 -4.55 3.84 -16.19
C GLU A 139 -3.78 5.15 -16.40
N ILE A 140 -3.15 5.23 -17.56
CA ILE A 140 -2.43 6.42 -18.01
C ILE A 140 -3.33 7.05 -19.04
N PRO A 141 -3.86 8.26 -18.80
CA PRO A 141 -4.65 8.94 -19.81
C PRO A 141 -3.80 9.09 -21.07
N PRO A 142 -4.37 8.84 -22.25
CA PRO A 142 -3.67 9.09 -23.49
C PRO A 142 -3.16 10.53 -23.44
N LYS A 143 -1.92 10.76 -23.82
CA LYS A 143 -1.42 12.12 -24.07
C LYS A 143 -2.23 12.65 -25.26
N CYS A 144 -3.39 13.24 -24.96
CA CYS A 144 -4.20 13.90 -25.96
C CYS A 144 -3.38 15.06 -26.49
N ALA A 145 -2.98 14.95 -27.73
CA ALA A 145 -2.61 16.11 -28.48
C ALA A 145 -3.75 17.13 -28.37
N GLU A 146 -3.42 18.32 -27.92
CA GLU A 146 -4.04 19.62 -28.19
C GLU A 146 -5.47 19.93 -27.74
N ASP A 147 -6.33 18.95 -27.35
CA ASP A 147 -7.75 19.21 -27.12
C ASP A 147 -8.27 18.99 -25.69
N VAL A 148 -7.42 18.76 -24.72
CA VAL A 148 -7.83 18.74 -23.32
C VAL A 148 -7.64 20.14 -22.77
N ALA A 149 -8.70 20.95 -22.80
CA ALA A 149 -8.76 22.12 -21.94
C ALA A 149 -8.59 21.60 -20.50
N PHE A 150 -7.41 21.77 -19.95
CA PHE A 150 -7.15 21.51 -18.55
C PHE A 150 -8.11 22.35 -17.73
N ALA A 151 -9.13 21.72 -17.19
CA ALA A 151 -9.70 22.29 -15.99
C ALA A 151 -8.52 22.40 -15.02
N PRO A 152 -8.24 23.57 -14.44
CA PRO A 152 -7.17 23.70 -13.47
C PRO A 152 -7.38 22.60 -12.44
N ALA A 153 -6.32 21.85 -12.15
CA ALA A 153 -6.33 20.89 -11.04
C ALA A 153 -6.99 21.64 -9.88
N VAL A 154 -8.08 21.09 -9.38
CA VAL A 154 -8.69 21.60 -8.16
C VAL A 154 -7.52 21.58 -7.18
N GLY A 155 -7.04 22.76 -6.82
CA GLY A 155 -5.73 22.94 -6.22
C GLY A 155 -5.61 22.06 -4.99
N ASP A 156 -4.42 21.59 -4.73
CA ASP A 156 -4.03 20.70 -3.62
C ASP A 156 -4.40 21.21 -2.22
N ASN A 157 -5.18 22.27 -2.12
CA ASN A 157 -5.64 22.94 -0.92
C ASN A 157 -7.07 23.46 -1.09
N MET A 158 -8.04 22.59 -1.42
CA MET A 158 -9.36 22.89 -0.88
C MET A 158 -9.34 22.47 0.59
N PRO A 159 -9.35 23.41 1.53
CA PRO A 159 -9.72 23.08 2.89
C PRO A 159 -11.09 22.40 2.76
N LEU A 160 -11.26 21.24 3.37
CA LEU A 160 -12.58 20.66 3.59
C LEU A 160 -13.34 21.72 4.38
N ASP A 161 -14.09 22.55 3.68
CA ASP A 161 -14.92 23.57 4.30
C ASP A 161 -15.97 22.79 5.08
N GLU A 162 -15.95 22.96 6.40
CA GLU A 162 -16.88 22.30 7.32
C GLU A 162 -18.35 22.57 6.94
N SER A 163 -18.63 23.63 6.17
CA SER A 163 -19.95 23.92 5.64
C SER A 163 -20.47 22.85 4.68
N HIS A 164 -19.59 22.24 3.88
CA HIS A 164 -19.95 21.14 2.94
C HIS A 164 -20.32 19.85 3.67
N ILE A 165 -19.69 19.58 4.81
CA ILE A 165 -20.00 18.41 5.63
C ILE A 165 -21.36 18.56 6.30
N LEU A 166 -21.71 19.76 6.73
CA LEU A 166 -23.00 20.09 7.36
C LEU A 166 -24.17 20.01 6.38
N ASP A 167 -23.98 20.37 5.12
CA ASP A 167 -25.03 20.28 4.10
C ASP A 167 -25.31 18.84 3.68
N MET A 168 -24.30 18.00 3.57
CA MET A 168 -24.47 16.56 3.32
C MET A 168 -25.18 15.84 4.46
N GLN A 169 -25.10 16.33 5.69
CA GLN A 169 -25.81 15.75 6.84
C GLN A 169 -27.28 16.17 6.87
N LYS A 170 -27.63 17.35 6.37
CA LYS A 170 -29.02 17.82 6.30
C LYS A 170 -29.82 17.13 5.20
N GLU A 171 -29.21 16.77 4.08
CA GLU A 171 -29.89 16.04 3.01
C GLU A 171 -30.22 14.58 3.36
N LYS A 172 -29.60 14.02 4.37
CA LYS A 172 -29.92 12.65 4.85
C LYS A 172 -31.02 12.58 5.92
N GLN A 173 -31.57 13.72 6.34
CA GLN A 173 -32.63 13.81 7.35
C GLN A 173 -34.00 14.24 6.81
N ASN A 174 -34.13 14.41 5.51
CA ASN A 174 -35.40 14.58 4.76
C ASN A 174 -35.59 13.34 3.86
#